data_04b7f65fdfec22f9fd09c02d054dffd3
#
_entry.id   04b7f65fdfec22f9fd09c02d054dffd3
#
_cell.length_a   1.000
_cell.length_b   1.000
_cell.length_c   1.000
_cell.angle_alpha   90.00
_cell.angle_beta   90.00
_cell.angle_gamma   90.00
#
_symmetry.space_group_name_H-M   'P 1'
#
loop_
_entity.id
_entity.type
_entity.pdbx_description
1 polymer ?
#
loop_
_entity_poly.entity_id
_entity_poly.type
_entity_poly.pdbx_seq_one_letter_code
_entity_poly.pdbx_strand_id
1 'polypeptide(L)'
;MKGKYFLDTNIIIYSFDHANPEKQQKANQLIKTALMDNKGCISYQVIQEFLNVATKKFAIPLSAPDCQRYLGSVLQPLCQIFAGINLYHKALDVMQKWHYSFYDSLILAAALQADCKVCYSEDLHHKQSIDSLTILNPFL
;
A
#
# COMPACT_ATOMS: atom_id res chain seq x y z
N MET A 1 13.54 1.08 11.22
CA MET A 1 12.57 0.00 11.44
C MET A 1 13.22 -1.35 11.26
N LYS A 2 12.97 -2.27 12.14
CA LYS A 2 13.64 -3.58 12.14
C LYS A 2 12.93 -4.65 11.33
N GLY A 3 11.67 -4.47 10.97
CA GLY A 3 10.89 -5.43 10.19
C GLY A 3 10.43 -4.86 8.86
N LYS A 4 9.85 -5.74 8.05
CA LYS A 4 9.23 -5.34 6.80
C LYS A 4 7.94 -4.57 7.06
N TYR A 5 7.58 -3.71 6.15
CA TYR A 5 6.35 -2.94 6.22
C TYR A 5 5.69 -2.84 4.85
N PHE A 6 4.36 -2.75 4.88
CA PHE A 6 3.52 -2.67 3.69
C PHE A 6 2.97 -1.24 3.55
N LEU A 7 2.92 -0.74 2.34
CA LEU A 7 2.35 0.58 2.04
C LEU A 7 1.01 0.39 1.33
N ASP A 8 -0.08 0.82 1.96
CA ASP A 8 -1.40 0.79 1.34
C ASP A 8 -1.48 1.85 0.23
N THR A 9 -2.46 1.72 -0.63
CA THR A 9 -2.63 2.56 -1.82
C THR A 9 -2.66 4.04 -1.50
N ASN A 10 -3.34 4.45 -0.41
CA ASN A 10 -3.44 5.86 -0.05
C ASN A 10 -2.07 6.52 0.19
N ILE A 11 -1.07 5.76 0.65
CA ILE A 11 0.28 6.29 0.84
C ILE A 11 0.85 6.73 -0.52
N ILE A 12 0.71 5.88 -1.54
CA ILE A 12 1.21 6.21 -2.88
C ILE A 12 0.45 7.41 -3.46
N ILE A 13 -0.88 7.44 -3.28
CA ILE A 13 -1.73 8.52 -3.78
C ILE A 13 -1.34 9.86 -3.15
N TYR A 14 -1.16 9.90 -1.82
CA TYR A 14 -0.78 11.15 -1.14
C TYR A 14 0.57 11.70 -1.60
N SER A 15 1.47 10.86 -2.10
CA SER A 15 2.75 11.33 -2.62
C SER A 15 2.62 12.25 -3.84
N PHE A 16 1.44 12.27 -4.47
CA PHE A 16 1.11 13.15 -5.59
C PHE A 16 0.15 14.28 -5.21
N ASP A 17 -0.27 14.36 -3.94
CA ASP A 17 -1.33 15.27 -3.51
C ASP A 17 -0.76 16.63 -3.08
N HIS A 18 -0.71 17.56 -4.02
CA HIS A 18 -0.20 18.92 -3.77
C HIS A 18 -1.14 19.73 -2.86
N ALA A 19 -2.40 19.35 -2.71
CA ALA A 19 -3.34 20.03 -1.84
C ALA A 19 -3.10 19.75 -0.35
N ASN A 20 -2.36 18.68 -0.03
CA ASN A 20 -2.01 18.28 1.34
C ASN A 20 -0.49 18.15 1.48
N PRO A 21 0.26 19.28 1.57
CA PRO A 21 1.73 19.23 1.55
C PRO A 21 2.35 18.39 2.64
N GLU A 22 1.78 18.40 3.85
CA GLU A 22 2.31 17.61 4.97
C GLU A 22 2.18 16.12 4.72
N LYS A 23 1.01 15.68 4.24
CA LYS A 23 0.80 14.27 3.89
C LYS A 23 1.64 13.86 2.70
N GLN A 24 1.75 14.73 1.71
CA GLN A 24 2.59 14.49 0.53
C GLN A 24 4.04 14.26 0.94
N GLN A 25 4.58 15.11 1.81
CA GLN A 25 5.96 15.00 2.27
C GLN A 25 6.18 13.69 3.04
N LYS A 26 5.25 13.36 3.95
CA LYS A 26 5.34 12.13 4.73
C LYS A 26 5.27 10.89 3.83
N ALA A 27 4.35 10.88 2.89
CA ALA A 27 4.21 9.78 1.94
C ALA A 27 5.47 9.60 1.09
N ASN A 28 6.03 10.71 0.59
CA ASN A 28 7.27 10.66 -0.19
C ASN A 28 8.44 10.12 0.63
N GLN A 29 8.55 10.49 1.91
CA GLN A 29 9.58 9.95 2.78
C GLN A 29 9.46 8.43 2.95
N LEU A 30 8.24 7.94 3.16
CA LEU A 30 8.00 6.50 3.32
C LEU A 30 8.36 5.72 2.05
N ILE A 31 7.97 6.24 0.89
CA ILE A 31 8.26 5.58 -0.39
C ILE A 31 9.77 5.58 -0.66
N LYS A 32 10.41 6.72 -0.46
CA LYS A 32 11.85 6.83 -0.65
C LYS A 32 12.62 5.87 0.26
N THR A 33 12.25 5.81 1.53
CA THR A 33 12.86 4.90 2.49
C THR A 33 12.66 3.45 2.06
N ALA A 34 11.44 3.10 1.62
CA ALA A 34 11.12 1.74 1.17
C ALA A 34 11.98 1.32 -0.02
N LEU A 35 12.22 2.23 -0.97
CA LEU A 35 13.08 1.95 -2.11
C LEU A 35 14.55 1.77 -1.71
N MET A 36 14.98 2.43 -0.63
CA MET A 36 16.36 2.38 -0.19
C MET A 36 16.68 1.21 0.74
N ASP A 37 15.77 0.88 1.67
CA ASP A 37 16.06 -0.13 2.70
C ASP A 37 15.63 -1.55 2.32
N ASN A 38 14.90 -1.72 1.22
CA ASN A 38 14.37 -3.01 0.73
C ASN A 38 13.45 -3.71 1.74
N LYS A 39 12.86 -2.97 2.68
CA LYS A 39 11.94 -3.51 3.68
C LYS A 39 10.49 -3.11 3.44
N GLY A 40 10.27 -2.07 2.67
CA GLY A 40 8.93 -1.65 2.29
C GLY A 40 8.47 -2.37 1.04
N CYS A 41 7.20 -2.73 1.00
CA CYS A 41 6.63 -3.42 -0.15
C CYS A 41 5.17 -3.03 -0.39
N ILE A 42 4.70 -3.35 -1.57
CA ILE A 42 3.30 -3.22 -1.99
C ILE A 42 2.87 -4.52 -2.68
N SER A 43 1.58 -4.60 -2.98
CA SER A 43 1.01 -5.71 -3.74
C SER A 43 0.54 -5.25 -5.12
N TYR A 44 0.20 -6.22 -5.97
CA TYR A 44 -0.40 -5.95 -7.29
C TYR A 44 -1.67 -5.09 -7.17
N GLN A 45 -2.46 -5.27 -6.10
CA GLN A 45 -3.69 -4.50 -5.87
C GLN A 45 -3.38 -3.02 -5.68
N VAL A 46 -2.32 -2.69 -4.95
CA VAL A 46 -1.89 -1.30 -4.77
C VAL A 46 -1.56 -0.67 -6.13
N ILE A 47 -0.87 -1.42 -7.00
CA ILE A 47 -0.57 -0.95 -8.36
C ILE A 47 -1.86 -0.66 -9.12
N GLN A 48 -2.81 -1.60 -9.09
CA GLN A 48 -4.08 -1.45 -9.82
C GLN A 48 -4.87 -0.24 -9.32
N GLU A 49 -5.01 -0.11 -8.01
CA GLU A 49 -5.77 0.98 -7.41
C GLU A 49 -5.11 2.33 -7.68
N PHE A 50 -3.78 2.40 -7.54
CA PHE A 50 -3.06 3.64 -7.81
C PHE A 50 -3.21 4.06 -9.28
N LEU A 51 -2.98 3.16 -10.22
CA LEU A 51 -3.06 3.49 -11.65
C LEU A 51 -4.46 3.93 -12.04
N ASN A 52 -5.49 3.31 -11.46
CA ASN A 52 -6.87 3.71 -11.72
C ASN A 52 -7.14 5.14 -11.22
N VAL A 53 -6.70 5.47 -10.01
CA VAL A 53 -6.88 6.81 -9.44
C VAL A 53 -6.04 7.84 -10.20
N ALA A 54 -4.79 7.55 -10.49
CA ALA A 54 -3.86 8.49 -11.13
C ALA A 54 -4.30 8.87 -12.54
N THR A 55 -4.92 7.96 -13.27
CA THR A 55 -5.36 8.22 -14.65
C THR A 55 -6.73 8.86 -14.75
N LYS A 56 -7.54 8.83 -13.67
CA LYS A 56 -8.93 9.28 -13.73
C LYS A 56 -9.28 10.35 -12.70
N LYS A 57 -8.74 10.26 -11.48
CA LYS A 57 -9.23 11.06 -10.36
C LYS A 57 -8.29 12.17 -9.91
N PHE A 58 -7.04 12.19 -10.36
CA PHE A 58 -6.15 13.30 -10.06
C PHE A 58 -6.67 14.57 -10.74
N ALA A 59 -6.46 15.73 -10.08
CA ALA A 59 -6.83 17.01 -10.68
C ALA A 59 -6.18 17.19 -12.05
N ILE A 60 -4.91 16.77 -12.17
CA ILE A 60 -4.21 16.66 -13.45
C ILE A 60 -3.86 15.18 -13.62
N PRO A 61 -4.66 14.42 -14.41
CA PRO A 61 -4.40 12.99 -14.56
C PRO A 61 -3.03 12.71 -15.16
N LEU A 62 -2.39 11.64 -14.71
CA LEU A 62 -1.12 11.20 -15.30
C LEU A 62 -1.37 10.61 -16.67
N SER A 63 -0.47 10.92 -17.61
CA SER A 63 -0.48 10.31 -18.93
C SER A 63 -0.04 8.84 -18.84
N ALA A 64 -0.36 8.05 -19.87
CA ALA A 64 0.11 6.67 -19.93
C ALA A 64 1.65 6.56 -19.89
N PRO A 65 2.41 7.39 -20.63
CA PRO A 65 3.87 7.37 -20.50
C PRO A 65 4.37 7.68 -19.08
N ASP A 66 3.75 8.64 -18.38
CA ASP A 66 4.12 8.95 -16.99
C ASP A 66 3.84 7.77 -16.07
N CYS A 67 2.68 7.12 -16.24
CA CYS A 67 2.34 5.93 -15.47
C CYS A 67 3.33 4.79 -15.72
N GLN A 68 3.75 4.59 -16.97
CA GLN A 68 4.72 3.55 -17.30
C GLN A 68 6.09 3.81 -16.66
N ARG A 69 6.52 5.07 -16.63
CA ARG A 69 7.77 5.45 -15.95
C ARG A 69 7.67 5.21 -14.44
N TYR A 70 6.57 5.62 -13.83
CA TYR A 70 6.37 5.42 -12.39
C TYR A 70 6.26 3.95 -12.04
N LEU A 71 5.56 3.18 -12.87
CA LEU A 71 5.45 1.72 -12.70
C LEU A 71 6.83 1.06 -12.68
N GLY A 72 7.69 1.41 -13.62
CA GLY A 72 9.02 0.81 -13.72
C GLY A 72 9.99 1.25 -12.64
N SER A 73 9.92 2.54 -12.23
CA SER A 73 10.91 3.10 -11.31
C SER A 73 10.53 2.99 -9.83
N VAL A 74 9.25 2.89 -9.51
CA VAL A 74 8.77 2.89 -8.12
C VAL A 74 7.92 1.68 -7.80
N LEU A 75 6.84 1.44 -8.55
CA LEU A 75 5.88 0.41 -8.18
C LEU A 75 6.43 -0.99 -8.36
N GLN A 76 7.07 -1.26 -9.47
CA GLN A 76 7.63 -2.59 -9.75
C GLN A 76 8.70 -2.99 -8.72
N PRO A 77 9.68 -2.15 -8.39
CA PRO A 77 10.66 -2.50 -7.36
C PRO A 77 10.06 -2.79 -5.99
N LEU A 78 8.95 -2.13 -5.64
CA LEU A 78 8.29 -2.33 -4.35
C LEU A 78 7.35 -3.54 -4.34
N CYS A 79 6.87 -3.98 -5.50
CA CYS A 79 5.84 -5.02 -5.56
C CYS A 79 6.43 -6.40 -5.29
N GLN A 80 6.01 -7.02 -4.19
CA GLN A 80 6.47 -8.35 -3.78
C GLN A 80 5.34 -9.38 -3.78
N ILE A 81 4.07 -8.94 -3.79
CA ILE A 81 2.93 -9.84 -3.68
C ILE A 81 2.07 -9.72 -4.93
N PHE A 82 1.80 -10.87 -5.53
CA PHE A 82 0.98 -10.97 -6.74
C PHE A 82 -0.27 -11.79 -6.46
N ALA A 83 -1.26 -11.72 -7.37
CA ALA A 83 -2.51 -12.46 -7.24
C ALA A 83 -2.26 -13.97 -7.25
N GLY A 84 -3.04 -14.68 -6.43
CA GLY A 84 -2.98 -16.14 -6.37
C GLY A 84 -4.06 -16.68 -5.46
N ILE A 85 -4.39 -17.94 -5.63
CA ILE A 85 -5.48 -18.58 -4.90
C ILE A 85 -5.22 -18.56 -3.38
N ASN A 86 -3.98 -18.82 -2.96
CA ASN A 86 -3.65 -18.80 -1.53
C ASN A 86 -3.86 -17.44 -0.91
N LEU A 87 -3.57 -16.37 -1.65
CA LEU A 87 -3.82 -15.01 -1.19
C LEU A 87 -5.32 -14.76 -0.96
N TYR A 88 -6.16 -15.25 -1.86
CA TYR A 88 -7.61 -15.10 -1.71
C TYR A 88 -8.15 -15.87 -0.52
N HIS A 89 -7.66 -17.10 -0.29
CA HIS A 89 -8.01 -17.84 0.92
C HIS A 89 -7.65 -17.06 2.18
N LYS A 90 -6.45 -16.49 2.22
CA LYS A 90 -6.01 -15.70 3.37
C LYS A 90 -6.88 -14.44 3.54
N ALA A 91 -7.24 -13.78 2.45
CA ALA A 91 -8.12 -12.62 2.49
C ALA A 91 -9.49 -12.95 3.07
N LEU A 92 -10.06 -14.11 2.69
CA LEU A 92 -11.34 -14.55 3.23
C LEU A 92 -11.25 -14.85 4.72
N ASP A 93 -10.15 -15.44 5.18
CA ASP A 93 -9.91 -15.70 6.60
C ASP A 93 -9.85 -14.39 7.39
N VAL A 94 -9.11 -13.38 6.87
CA VAL A 94 -9.02 -12.06 7.49
C VAL A 94 -10.38 -11.40 7.55
N MET A 95 -11.14 -11.46 6.45
CA MET A 95 -12.48 -10.88 6.38
C MET A 95 -13.41 -11.46 7.43
N GLN A 96 -13.40 -12.78 7.58
CA GLN A 96 -14.27 -13.48 8.53
C GLN A 96 -13.89 -13.14 9.97
N LYS A 97 -12.60 -13.12 10.28
CA LYS A 97 -12.11 -12.93 11.65
C LYS A 97 -12.14 -11.48 12.11
N TRP A 98 -11.79 -10.55 11.20
CA TRP A 98 -11.56 -9.14 11.57
C TRP A 98 -12.61 -8.18 11.02
N HIS A 99 -13.55 -8.67 10.20
CA HIS A 99 -14.72 -7.93 9.70
C HIS A 99 -14.39 -6.73 8.81
N TYR A 100 -13.29 -6.81 8.06
CA TYR A 100 -12.98 -5.85 7.00
C TYR A 100 -13.71 -6.24 5.71
N SER A 101 -13.85 -5.30 4.79
CA SER A 101 -14.31 -5.61 3.43
C SER A 101 -13.35 -6.57 2.75
N PHE A 102 -13.80 -7.18 1.64
CA PHE A 102 -12.92 -8.10 0.91
C PHE A 102 -11.63 -7.43 0.43
N TYR A 103 -11.73 -6.23 -0.16
CA TYR A 103 -10.54 -5.57 -0.69
C TYR A 103 -9.60 -5.06 0.40
N ASP A 104 -10.12 -4.59 1.53
CA ASP A 104 -9.30 -4.26 2.68
C ASP A 104 -8.63 -5.50 3.27
N SER A 105 -9.37 -6.60 3.34
CA SER A 105 -8.82 -7.89 3.77
C SER A 105 -7.74 -8.40 2.83
N LEU A 106 -7.87 -8.12 1.53
CA LEU A 106 -6.88 -8.52 0.54
C LEU A 106 -5.56 -7.73 0.73
N ILE A 107 -5.65 -6.45 1.07
CA ILE A 107 -4.47 -5.64 1.44
C ILE A 107 -3.78 -6.24 2.67
N LEU A 108 -4.55 -6.54 3.71
CA LEU A 108 -3.99 -7.11 4.95
C LEU A 108 -3.42 -8.50 4.72
N ALA A 109 -4.07 -9.31 3.91
CA ALA A 109 -3.57 -10.64 3.55
C ALA A 109 -2.24 -10.55 2.80
N ALA A 110 -2.10 -9.59 1.90
CA ALA A 110 -0.85 -9.37 1.18
C ALA A 110 0.27 -8.97 2.13
N ALA A 111 0.00 -8.07 3.07
CA ALA A 111 0.98 -7.66 4.08
C ALA A 111 1.42 -8.84 4.95
N LEU A 112 0.49 -9.69 5.34
CA LEU A 112 0.80 -10.91 6.11
C LEU A 112 1.62 -11.90 5.29
N GLN A 113 1.27 -12.10 4.02
CA GLN A 113 2.01 -13.02 3.16
C GLN A 113 3.43 -12.55 2.91
N ALA A 114 3.67 -11.25 2.90
CA ALA A 114 5.00 -10.66 2.75
C ALA A 114 5.80 -10.66 4.06
N ASP A 115 5.25 -11.20 5.14
CA ASP A 115 5.85 -11.19 6.48
C ASP A 115 6.11 -9.80 7.03
N CYS A 116 5.24 -8.84 6.69
CA CYS A 116 5.34 -7.49 7.21
C CYS A 116 4.95 -7.43 8.68
N LYS A 117 5.61 -6.56 9.44
CA LYS A 117 5.27 -6.27 10.83
C LYS A 117 4.32 -5.08 10.95
N VAL A 118 4.33 -4.20 9.96
CA VAL A 118 3.52 -2.98 9.94
C VAL A 118 2.85 -2.86 8.57
N CYS A 119 1.58 -2.44 8.59
CA CYS A 119 0.86 -1.98 7.41
C CYS A 119 0.55 -0.50 7.59
N TYR A 120 1.17 0.36 6.81
CA TYR A 120 0.88 1.79 6.81
C TYR A 120 -0.37 2.04 5.98
N SER A 121 -1.42 2.57 6.63
CA SER A 121 -2.69 2.88 5.97
C SER A 121 -3.43 3.96 6.74
N GLU A 122 -4.06 4.89 6.02
CA GLU A 122 -4.95 5.88 6.61
C GLU A 122 -6.36 5.31 6.82
N ASP A 123 -6.78 4.37 5.98
CA ASP A 123 -8.18 3.93 5.90
C ASP A 123 -8.53 2.79 6.84
N LEU A 124 -7.53 2.09 7.38
CA LEU A 124 -7.73 0.96 8.27
C LEU A 124 -7.60 1.41 9.74
N HIS A 125 -7.91 0.51 10.69
CA HIS A 125 -7.94 0.87 12.10
C HIS A 125 -6.52 1.04 12.67
N HIS A 126 -6.17 2.28 12.99
CA HIS A 126 -4.88 2.62 13.57
C HIS A 126 -4.61 1.85 14.86
N LYS A 127 -3.41 1.28 14.97
CA LYS A 127 -2.91 0.49 16.10
C LYS A 127 -3.55 -0.88 16.28
N GLN A 128 -4.44 -1.30 15.39
CA GLN A 128 -4.99 -2.65 15.47
C GLN A 128 -3.92 -3.68 15.10
N SER A 129 -3.88 -4.76 15.87
CA SER A 129 -3.02 -5.92 15.55
C SER A 129 -3.84 -6.99 14.88
N ILE A 130 -3.34 -7.48 13.75
CA ILE A 130 -3.94 -8.60 13.00
C ILE A 130 -2.86 -9.66 12.90
N ASP A 131 -2.97 -10.72 13.71
CA ASP A 131 -1.91 -11.71 13.90
C ASP A 131 -0.60 -10.99 14.27
N SER A 132 0.46 -11.13 13.48
CA SER A 132 1.75 -10.49 13.74
C SER A 132 1.88 -9.10 13.12
N LEU A 133 0.83 -8.61 12.46
CA LEU A 133 0.83 -7.34 11.72
C LEU A 133 0.18 -6.24 12.56
N THR A 134 0.79 -5.06 12.62
CA THR A 134 0.20 -3.87 13.26
C THR A 134 -0.12 -2.83 12.19
N ILE A 135 -1.35 -2.32 12.21
CA ILE A 135 -1.78 -1.25 11.32
C ILE A 135 -1.39 0.10 11.94
N LEU A 136 -0.73 0.94 11.18
CA LEU A 136 -0.37 2.29 11.62
C LEU A 136 -0.78 3.32 10.57
N ASN A 137 -1.43 4.39 11.03
CA ASN A 137 -1.68 5.56 10.20
C ASN A 137 -0.47 6.49 10.33
N PRO A 138 0.33 6.66 9.28
CA PRO A 138 1.56 7.45 9.38
C PRO A 138 1.32 8.95 9.41
N PHE A 139 0.08 9.38 9.17
CA PHE A 139 -0.28 10.79 9.11
C PHE A 139 -0.78 11.34 10.45
N LEU A 140 -0.90 10.50 11.45
CA LEU A 140 -1.27 10.93 12.80
C LEU A 140 -0.07 11.39 13.60
#